data_bd2f80e865ce5e2572cd70069a0e4fc4
#
_entry.id   bd2f80e865ce5e2572cd70069a0e4fc4
#
_cell.length_a   1.000
_cell.length_b   1.000
_cell.length_c   1.000
_cell.angle_alpha   90.00
_cell.angle_beta   90.00
_cell.angle_gamma   90.00
#
_symmetry.space_group_name_H-M   'P 1'
#
loop_
_entity.id
_entity.type
_entity.pdbx_description
1 polymer ?
#
loop_
_entity_poly.entity_id
_entity_poly.type
_entity_poly.pdbx_seq_one_letter_code
_entity_poly.pdbx_strand_id
1 'polypeptide(L)'
;MGPCVNSIHFYSMKASSIILFALFVLGVVAEPTVVPTMETSMEPTPEPYVQKFDIFGVIALVAFYLMVIGVGIWASKKQKADTAVELALAGRNFSGLMGIITMVATWVCGGYLYGTTQGIVTEGTGLAWTQAPWCYGVCFFIGGLLFCKKMREKEYITMFDPFGEKFKSWMVALLYIPACLGDIFWIAMALSTLGYCLSVLLGVSTVAAILLSAVCSCFLAFVGGMYSVAYTDVLQLVIMLICLFICIPFVATSPYVGDISKTKDIWLGSVAPGDWGSWIDYALLMCLGGIPWQVYFQRVLSSKTVKDSQVMSMWSGIGAMICAVPPALMGIYATTVDWSQFPEVQTLSGKESFALSYIIKYLTPTAVTYLGLGGIAAATLSTADGAYLASATVFTINVYKPLIRPKCSEKEVTVVARIMMIVICICGTILAIVSDSVYNLWVLTSDLIYVMLFPQLLLTVYWPNCMNTYGSLVGYIVGAILRFGGGESTFGIPQFIPYPAWFPFRTVAVIIGIILMLCVSLLFRHMIVTKGKKGWDFFGDYYKQLPVKTPDVSATPDSSATPADSSAAPAAPVPAPVPAPAPTTTTQAVKTDAAAQK
;
A
#
# COMPACT_ATOMS: atom_id res chain seq x y z
N MET A 1 -4.87 20.92 38.32
CA MET A 1 -4.25 19.57 38.34
C MET A 1 -4.99 18.70 37.34
N GLY A 2 -4.57 18.68 36.06
CA GLY A 2 -5.38 17.95 35.10
C GLY A 2 -4.74 17.46 33.78
N PRO A 3 -3.54 17.81 33.32
CA PRO A 3 -2.99 17.19 32.09
C PRO A 3 -1.90 16.13 32.32
N CYS A 4 -1.28 16.04 33.51
CA CYS A 4 -0.18 15.10 33.74
C CYS A 4 -0.59 13.65 34.08
N VAL A 5 -1.80 13.42 34.59
CA VAL A 5 -2.25 12.07 34.99
C VAL A 5 -2.59 11.18 33.80
N ASN A 6 -3.12 11.78 32.72
CA ASN A 6 -3.46 11.01 31.50
C ASN A 6 -2.25 10.57 30.69
N SER A 7 -1.12 11.31 30.75
CA SER A 7 0.11 10.91 30.05
C SER A 7 0.83 9.75 30.75
N ILE A 8 0.78 9.68 32.06
CA ILE A 8 1.41 8.59 32.84
C ILE A 8 0.65 7.27 32.63
N HIS A 9 -0.68 7.30 32.56
CA HIS A 9 -1.48 6.10 32.27
C HIS A 9 -1.26 5.57 30.86
N PHE A 10 -1.06 6.45 29.87
CA PHE A 10 -0.78 6.06 28.49
C PHE A 10 0.62 5.46 28.32
N TYR A 11 1.62 5.97 29.05
CA TYR A 11 2.97 5.39 29.07
C TYR A 11 3.04 4.05 29.82
N SER A 12 2.29 3.89 30.90
CA SER A 12 2.18 2.63 31.64
C SER A 12 1.54 1.52 30.79
N MET A 13 0.49 1.82 30.03
CA MET A 13 -0.11 0.87 29.07
C MET A 13 0.87 0.46 27.96
N LYS A 14 1.70 1.40 27.45
CA LYS A 14 2.70 1.10 26.41
C LYS A 14 3.81 0.16 26.93
N ALA A 15 4.29 0.36 28.14
CA ALA A 15 5.32 -0.50 28.74
C ALA A 15 4.81 -1.90 29.04
N SER A 16 3.61 -2.04 29.59
CA SER A 16 2.98 -3.33 29.86
C SER A 16 2.69 -4.12 28.57
N SER A 17 2.28 -3.43 27.50
CA SER A 17 2.05 -4.04 26.18
C SER A 17 3.34 -4.55 25.54
N ILE A 18 4.47 -3.86 25.74
CA ILE A 18 5.78 -4.31 25.23
C ILE A 18 6.25 -5.56 25.97
N ILE A 19 6.06 -5.63 27.28
CA ILE A 19 6.43 -6.82 28.09
C ILE A 19 5.54 -8.00 27.73
N LEU A 20 4.22 -7.82 27.63
CA LEU A 20 3.29 -8.86 27.19
C LEU A 20 3.61 -9.35 25.78
N PHE A 21 4.00 -8.46 24.90
CA PHE A 21 4.44 -8.78 23.54
C PHE A 21 5.73 -9.62 23.54
N ALA A 22 6.74 -9.23 24.32
CA ALA A 22 7.98 -10.00 24.42
C ALA A 22 7.74 -11.42 25.00
N LEU A 23 6.85 -11.54 25.98
CA LEU A 23 6.44 -12.83 26.56
C LEU A 23 5.65 -13.69 25.56
N PHE A 24 4.78 -13.08 24.74
CA PHE A 24 4.07 -13.77 23.66
C PHE A 24 5.03 -14.31 22.59
N VAL A 25 5.99 -13.48 22.17
CA VAL A 25 7.04 -13.90 21.21
C VAL A 25 7.83 -15.09 21.75
N LEU A 26 8.25 -15.04 23.00
CA LEU A 26 8.97 -16.16 23.65
C LEU A 26 8.10 -17.41 23.76
N GLY A 27 6.78 -17.26 24.04
CA GLY A 27 5.85 -18.38 24.13
C GLY A 27 5.59 -19.07 22.78
N VAL A 28 5.42 -18.29 21.71
CA VAL A 28 5.19 -18.84 20.35
C VAL A 28 6.43 -19.56 19.79
N VAL A 29 7.62 -19.07 20.15
CA VAL A 29 8.90 -19.65 19.70
C VAL A 29 9.25 -20.93 20.46
N ALA A 30 8.68 -21.16 21.64
CA ALA A 30 9.00 -22.29 22.51
C ALA A 30 8.18 -23.56 22.25
N GLU A 31 7.15 -23.54 21.39
CA GLU A 31 6.36 -24.74 21.09
C GLU A 31 7.07 -25.63 20.06
N PRO A 32 7.33 -26.93 20.39
CA PRO A 32 7.89 -27.87 19.43
C PRO A 32 6.84 -28.22 18.36
N THR A 33 7.16 -27.96 17.11
CA THR A 33 6.31 -28.27 15.96
C THR A 33 6.22 -29.77 15.73
N VAL A 34 5.08 -30.39 16.07
CA VAL A 34 4.72 -31.74 15.61
C VAL A 34 3.94 -31.58 14.31
N VAL A 35 4.55 -31.96 13.18
CA VAL A 35 3.88 -32.02 11.88
C VAL A 35 3.05 -33.31 11.85
N PRO A 36 1.73 -33.28 11.56
CA PRO A 36 0.95 -34.51 11.39
C PRO A 36 1.39 -35.24 10.11
N THR A 37 1.96 -36.45 10.29
CA THR A 37 2.27 -37.34 9.19
C THR A 37 1.00 -38.02 8.70
N MET A 38 0.64 -37.80 7.43
CA MET A 38 -0.29 -38.68 6.70
C MET A 38 0.48 -39.98 6.36
N GLU A 39 0.06 -41.07 6.93
CA GLU A 39 0.57 -42.41 6.60
C GLU A 39 0.13 -42.80 5.18
N THR A 40 1.09 -42.95 4.28
CA THR A 40 0.96 -43.75 3.07
C THR A 40 2.21 -44.62 2.90
N SER A 41 1.95 -45.89 2.68
CA SER A 41 2.79 -47.08 2.58
C SER A 41 4.20 -46.97 1.99
N MET A 42 5.18 -47.49 2.77
CA MET A 42 6.34 -48.32 2.47
C MET A 42 7.31 -47.93 1.35
N GLU A 43 8.24 -47.06 1.68
CA GLU A 43 9.68 -47.15 1.45
C GLU A 43 10.37 -46.57 2.69
N PRO A 44 11.62 -46.95 3.07
CA PRO A 44 12.24 -46.35 4.25
C PRO A 44 12.45 -44.87 3.97
N THR A 45 11.52 -44.07 4.46
CA THR A 45 11.59 -42.61 4.43
C THR A 45 12.83 -42.19 5.22
N PRO A 46 13.71 -41.35 4.67
CA PRO A 46 14.74 -40.68 5.45
C PRO A 46 14.07 -40.02 6.66
N GLU A 47 14.67 -40.16 7.83
CA GLU A 47 14.14 -39.58 9.08
C GLU A 47 13.71 -38.12 8.81
N PRO A 48 12.54 -37.69 9.29
CA PRO A 48 12.07 -36.32 9.06
C PRO A 48 13.11 -35.37 9.62
N TYR A 49 13.70 -34.55 8.74
CA TYR A 49 14.70 -33.56 9.14
C TYR A 49 14.04 -32.58 10.08
N VAL A 50 14.38 -32.66 11.37
CA VAL A 50 13.95 -31.68 12.38
C VAL A 50 14.80 -30.43 12.20
N GLN A 51 14.25 -29.42 11.63
CA GLN A 51 14.90 -28.12 11.47
C GLN A 51 15.35 -27.62 12.86
N LYS A 52 16.66 -27.42 13.05
CA LYS A 52 17.20 -27.02 14.36
C LYS A 52 16.83 -25.56 14.62
N PHE A 53 16.22 -25.33 15.77
CA PHE A 53 15.91 -23.98 16.26
C PHE A 53 17.19 -23.16 16.43
N ASP A 54 17.22 -21.97 15.81
CA ASP A 54 18.39 -21.08 15.84
C ASP A 54 18.21 -19.93 16.85
N ILE A 55 18.78 -20.11 18.03
CA ILE A 55 18.74 -19.14 19.11
C ILE A 55 19.45 -17.81 18.75
N PHE A 56 20.53 -17.86 17.96
CA PHE A 56 21.25 -16.65 17.55
C PHE A 56 20.42 -15.83 16.54
N GLY A 57 19.72 -16.50 15.64
CA GLY A 57 18.75 -15.89 14.74
C GLY A 57 17.63 -15.18 15.52
N VAL A 58 17.09 -15.82 16.57
CA VAL A 58 16.09 -15.22 17.44
C VAL A 58 16.61 -13.96 18.15
N ILE A 59 17.81 -14.04 18.74
CA ILE A 59 18.43 -12.88 19.42
C ILE A 59 18.62 -11.73 18.44
N ALA A 60 19.14 -11.99 17.23
CA ALA A 60 19.34 -10.99 16.19
C ALA A 60 18.00 -10.34 15.76
N LEU A 61 16.96 -11.15 15.56
CA LEU A 61 15.62 -10.68 15.20
C LEU A 61 14.99 -9.83 16.30
N VAL A 62 15.04 -10.26 17.54
CA VAL A 62 14.51 -9.52 18.70
C VAL A 62 15.24 -8.17 18.84
N ALA A 63 16.57 -8.18 18.76
CA ALA A 63 17.37 -6.96 18.82
C ALA A 63 16.97 -5.99 17.68
N PHE A 64 16.79 -6.50 16.47
CA PHE A 64 16.33 -5.71 15.34
C PHE A 64 14.93 -5.12 15.57
N TYR A 65 13.95 -5.91 16.01
CA TYR A 65 12.60 -5.42 16.28
C TYR A 65 12.58 -4.38 17.41
N LEU A 66 13.38 -4.56 18.45
CA LEU A 66 13.50 -3.56 19.51
C LEU A 66 14.08 -2.24 18.98
N MET A 67 15.05 -2.29 18.07
CA MET A 67 15.61 -1.11 17.41
C MET A 67 14.53 -0.39 16.57
N VAL A 68 13.77 -1.12 15.75
CA VAL A 68 12.69 -0.54 14.92
C VAL A 68 11.59 0.07 15.79
N ILE A 69 11.15 -0.64 16.85
CA ILE A 69 10.17 -0.13 17.82
C ILE A 69 10.70 1.14 18.49
N GLY A 70 11.96 1.17 18.90
CA GLY A 70 12.61 2.33 19.49
C GLY A 70 12.59 3.56 18.58
N VAL A 71 12.96 3.37 17.31
CA VAL A 71 12.89 4.43 16.28
C VAL A 71 11.46 4.87 16.04
N GLY A 72 10.51 3.94 15.94
CA GLY A 72 9.09 4.23 15.75
C GLY A 72 8.50 5.06 16.90
N ILE A 73 8.79 4.70 18.16
CA ILE A 73 8.37 5.46 19.35
C ILE A 73 9.04 6.84 19.37
N TRP A 74 10.32 6.93 19.04
CA TRP A 74 11.00 8.23 18.95
C TRP A 74 10.37 9.11 17.87
N ALA A 75 10.09 8.56 16.70
CA ALA A 75 9.48 9.29 15.59
C ALA A 75 8.03 9.71 15.89
N SER A 76 7.24 8.87 16.59
CA SER A 76 5.87 9.20 16.97
C SER A 76 5.76 10.44 17.87
N LYS A 77 6.83 10.75 18.64
CA LYS A 77 6.89 11.98 19.46
C LYS A 77 6.98 13.26 18.63
N LYS A 78 7.26 13.17 17.32
CA LYS A 78 7.25 14.31 16.39
C LYS A 78 5.86 14.70 15.92
N GLN A 79 4.86 13.86 16.15
CA GLN A 79 3.45 14.15 15.86
C GLN A 79 2.99 15.33 16.72
N LYS A 80 2.46 16.38 16.06
CA LYS A 80 2.11 17.63 16.72
C LYS A 80 0.66 17.68 17.23
N ALA A 81 -0.23 16.92 16.61
CA ALA A 81 -1.64 16.90 16.95
C ALA A 81 -2.27 15.52 16.69
N ASP A 82 -3.33 15.18 17.43
CA ASP A 82 -4.14 13.98 17.20
C ASP A 82 -5.26 14.25 16.19
N THR A 83 -4.86 14.60 14.95
CA THR A 83 -5.79 14.82 13.84
C THR A 83 -5.60 13.76 12.77
N ALA A 84 -6.65 13.51 11.97
CA ALA A 84 -6.59 12.58 10.85
C ALA A 84 -5.50 12.95 9.82
N VAL A 85 -5.29 14.25 9.58
CA VAL A 85 -4.23 14.75 8.67
C VAL A 85 -2.84 14.47 9.21
N GLU A 86 -2.62 14.68 10.52
CA GLU A 86 -1.34 14.42 11.16
C GLU A 86 -1.03 12.93 11.20
N LEU A 87 -2.03 12.10 11.52
CA LEU A 87 -1.92 10.65 11.53
C LEU A 87 -1.62 10.09 10.13
N ALA A 88 -2.31 10.59 9.10
CA ALA A 88 -2.25 10.05 7.74
C ALA A 88 -1.09 10.63 6.91
N LEU A 89 -0.73 11.91 7.09
CA LEU A 89 0.17 12.65 6.20
C LEU A 89 1.37 13.29 6.91
N ALA A 90 1.57 13.03 8.20
CA ALA A 90 2.65 13.66 8.99
C ALA A 90 2.71 15.19 8.82
N GLY A 91 1.54 15.85 8.81
CA GLY A 91 1.42 17.29 8.64
C GLY A 91 1.95 17.83 7.31
N ARG A 92 2.10 17.00 6.29
CA ARG A 92 2.64 17.34 4.95
C ARG A 92 4.04 17.93 5.01
N ASN A 93 4.91 17.36 5.82
CA ASN A 93 6.22 17.93 6.14
C ASN A 93 7.39 17.11 5.57
N PHE A 94 7.16 16.17 4.65
CA PHE A 94 8.23 15.38 4.07
C PHE A 94 9.04 16.17 3.05
N SER A 95 10.38 16.15 3.22
CA SER A 95 11.31 16.61 2.19
C SER A 95 11.33 15.65 1.01
N GLY A 96 11.78 16.11 -0.16
CA GLY A 96 11.87 15.27 -1.35
C GLY A 96 12.67 13.98 -1.09
N LEU A 97 13.83 14.05 -0.44
CA LEU A 97 14.64 12.87 -0.13
C LEU A 97 13.95 11.90 0.84
N MET A 98 13.35 12.41 1.92
CA MET A 98 12.59 11.58 2.85
C MET A 98 11.44 10.87 2.14
N GLY A 99 10.74 11.60 1.27
CA GLY A 99 9.66 11.05 0.46
C GLY A 99 10.14 9.94 -0.50
N ILE A 100 11.29 10.12 -1.18
CA ILE A 100 11.88 9.09 -2.06
C ILE A 100 12.16 7.82 -1.26
N ILE A 101 12.87 7.94 -0.14
CA ILE A 101 13.28 6.79 0.67
C ILE A 101 12.06 6.02 1.20
N THR A 102 11.08 6.71 1.80
CA THR A 102 9.89 6.06 2.33
C THR A 102 9.00 5.46 1.23
N MET A 103 8.94 6.08 0.04
CA MET A 103 8.22 5.53 -1.10
C MET A 103 8.87 4.23 -1.59
N VAL A 104 10.19 4.22 -1.77
CA VAL A 104 10.94 3.03 -2.18
C VAL A 104 10.82 1.93 -1.13
N ALA A 105 11.01 2.25 0.16
CA ALA A 105 10.90 1.29 1.27
C ALA A 105 9.53 0.61 1.34
N THR A 106 8.48 1.34 1.05
CA THR A 106 7.12 0.81 1.07
C THR A 106 6.84 -0.15 -0.09
N TRP A 107 7.39 0.15 -1.26
CA TRP A 107 7.16 -0.64 -2.47
C TRP A 107 8.09 -1.85 -2.58
N VAL A 108 9.36 -1.65 -2.22
CA VAL A 108 10.37 -2.71 -2.23
C VAL A 108 10.27 -3.50 -0.93
N CYS A 109 9.26 -4.31 -0.88
CA CYS A 109 8.98 -5.20 0.27
C CYS A 109 9.51 -6.61 0.03
N GLY A 110 9.32 -7.46 1.03
CA GLY A 110 9.62 -8.86 0.89
C GLY A 110 8.93 -9.51 -0.30
N GLY A 111 7.64 -9.21 -0.53
CA GLY A 111 6.92 -9.72 -1.69
C GLY A 111 7.50 -9.26 -3.02
N TYR A 112 8.00 -8.02 -3.09
CA TYR A 112 8.75 -7.52 -4.24
C TYR A 112 10.03 -8.34 -4.47
N LEU A 113 10.78 -8.60 -3.40
CA LEU A 113 12.05 -9.33 -3.48
C LEU A 113 11.83 -10.82 -3.77
N TYR A 114 10.95 -11.47 -3.02
CA TYR A 114 10.64 -12.89 -3.18
C TYR A 114 9.90 -13.17 -4.48
N GLY A 115 8.90 -12.34 -4.83
CA GLY A 115 8.17 -12.49 -6.07
C GLY A 115 9.06 -12.33 -7.31
N THR A 116 10.05 -11.43 -7.28
CA THR A 116 11.05 -11.32 -8.34
C THR A 116 11.87 -12.59 -8.49
N THR A 117 12.41 -13.11 -7.37
CA THR A 117 13.19 -14.36 -7.38
C THR A 117 12.32 -15.55 -7.78
N GLN A 118 11.11 -15.67 -7.19
CA GLN A 118 10.15 -16.72 -7.51
C GLN A 118 9.84 -16.78 -9.00
N GLY A 119 9.49 -15.62 -9.61
CA GLY A 119 9.16 -15.56 -11.03
C GLY A 119 10.31 -15.99 -11.94
N ILE A 120 11.56 -15.70 -11.55
CA ILE A 120 12.76 -16.07 -12.34
C ILE A 120 13.06 -17.56 -12.24
N VAL A 121 12.90 -18.18 -11.06
CA VAL A 121 13.18 -19.61 -10.87
C VAL A 121 12.03 -20.51 -11.31
N THR A 122 10.83 -19.98 -11.46
CA THR A 122 9.66 -20.75 -11.93
C THR A 122 9.82 -21.11 -13.40
N GLU A 123 9.77 -22.39 -13.68
CA GLU A 123 9.90 -22.92 -15.04
C GLU A 123 8.85 -22.33 -15.98
N GLY A 124 9.27 -21.92 -17.15
CA GLY A 124 8.40 -21.28 -18.17
C GLY A 124 8.10 -19.80 -17.94
N THR A 125 8.47 -19.24 -16.78
CA THR A 125 8.23 -17.82 -16.45
C THR A 125 9.46 -16.96 -16.76
N GLY A 126 10.52 -17.12 -16.01
CA GLY A 126 11.77 -16.38 -16.17
C GLY A 126 11.61 -14.85 -16.07
N LEU A 127 12.63 -14.12 -16.51
CA LEU A 127 12.61 -12.65 -16.59
C LEU A 127 11.54 -12.11 -17.54
N ALA A 128 11.20 -12.87 -18.59
CA ALA A 128 10.22 -12.44 -19.60
C ALA A 128 8.84 -12.18 -18.97
N TRP A 129 8.44 -12.96 -17.97
CA TRP A 129 7.17 -12.82 -17.27
C TRP A 129 7.29 -12.12 -15.89
N THR A 130 8.50 -11.95 -15.37
CA THR A 130 8.75 -11.25 -14.11
C THR A 130 8.75 -9.74 -14.34
N GLN A 131 7.61 -9.19 -14.74
CA GLN A 131 7.47 -7.80 -15.18
C GLN A 131 7.32 -6.80 -14.02
N ALA A 132 6.79 -7.25 -12.90
CA ALA A 132 6.36 -6.39 -11.80
C ALA A 132 7.43 -5.37 -11.35
N PRO A 133 8.72 -5.73 -11.12
CA PRO A 133 9.71 -4.76 -10.65
C PRO A 133 9.95 -3.61 -11.63
N TRP A 134 9.93 -3.89 -12.92
CA TRP A 134 10.18 -2.91 -13.97
C TRP A 134 8.95 -2.05 -14.26
N CYS A 135 7.79 -2.68 -14.33
CA CYS A 135 6.53 -2.01 -14.59
C CYS A 135 6.11 -1.09 -13.42
N TYR A 136 6.40 -1.45 -12.17
CA TYR A 136 6.18 -0.52 -11.05
C TYR A 136 7.11 0.69 -11.09
N GLY A 137 8.35 0.54 -11.59
CA GLY A 137 9.19 1.69 -11.86
C GLY A 137 8.53 2.65 -12.85
N VAL A 138 7.99 2.13 -13.96
CA VAL A 138 7.21 2.90 -14.95
C VAL A 138 5.95 3.50 -14.33
N CYS A 139 5.25 2.78 -13.45
CA CYS A 139 4.09 3.26 -12.70
C CYS A 139 4.40 4.56 -11.96
N PHE A 140 5.53 4.65 -11.26
CA PHE A 140 5.96 5.86 -10.56
C PHE A 140 6.22 7.04 -11.50
N PHE A 141 6.79 6.81 -12.69
CA PHE A 141 6.95 7.86 -13.70
C PHE A 141 5.60 8.38 -14.18
N ILE A 142 4.69 7.48 -14.55
CA ILE A 142 3.33 7.85 -15.00
C ILE A 142 2.57 8.58 -13.89
N GLY A 143 2.59 8.06 -12.67
CA GLY A 143 1.96 8.66 -11.50
C GLY A 143 2.51 10.06 -11.21
N GLY A 144 3.85 10.23 -11.24
CA GLY A 144 4.54 11.48 -11.01
C GLY A 144 4.21 12.55 -12.05
N LEU A 145 4.20 12.18 -13.32
CA LEU A 145 3.94 13.10 -14.43
C LEU A 145 2.46 13.49 -14.51
N LEU A 146 1.56 12.52 -14.37
CA LEU A 146 0.16 12.75 -14.65
C LEU A 146 -0.66 13.09 -13.39
N PHE A 147 -0.46 12.41 -12.27
CA PHE A 147 -1.38 12.51 -11.13
C PHE A 147 -0.86 13.36 -9.97
N CYS A 148 0.44 13.29 -9.61
CA CYS A 148 0.98 13.95 -8.43
C CYS A 148 0.63 15.44 -8.35
N LYS A 149 0.84 16.18 -9.44
CA LYS A 149 0.55 17.61 -9.49
C LYS A 149 -0.91 17.89 -9.16
N LYS A 150 -1.82 17.25 -9.89
CA LYS A 150 -3.27 17.49 -9.76
C LYS A 150 -3.81 17.13 -8.37
N MET A 151 -3.33 16.03 -7.80
CA MET A 151 -3.76 15.56 -6.49
C MET A 151 -3.19 16.42 -5.37
N ARG A 152 -1.91 16.81 -5.47
CA ARG A 152 -1.24 17.61 -4.42
C ARG A 152 -1.69 19.08 -4.42
N GLU A 153 -1.99 19.68 -5.58
CA GLU A 153 -2.54 21.05 -5.70
C GLU A 153 -3.90 21.20 -5.03
N LYS A 154 -4.71 20.14 -5.03
CA LYS A 154 -6.02 20.10 -4.38
C LYS A 154 -5.95 19.87 -2.86
N GLU A 155 -4.75 19.65 -2.33
CA GLU A 155 -4.52 19.38 -0.90
C GLU A 155 -5.36 18.22 -0.33
N TYR A 156 -5.64 17.21 -1.14
CA TYR A 156 -6.36 16.02 -0.72
C TYR A 156 -5.64 15.30 0.43
N ILE A 157 -6.38 14.59 1.27
CA ILE A 157 -5.86 13.78 2.36
C ILE A 157 -5.70 12.33 1.90
N THR A 158 -6.61 11.87 1.05
CA THR A 158 -6.62 10.52 0.51
C THR A 158 -6.75 10.53 -1.02
N MET A 159 -6.42 9.41 -1.64
CA MET A 159 -6.68 9.24 -3.07
C MET A 159 -8.18 9.16 -3.41
N PHE A 160 -9.04 8.96 -2.41
CA PHE A 160 -10.50 8.86 -2.56
C PHE A 160 -11.22 10.21 -2.51
N ASP A 161 -10.53 11.27 -2.10
CA ASP A 161 -11.14 12.61 -2.02
C ASP A 161 -11.71 13.09 -3.35
N PRO A 162 -11.05 12.89 -4.53
CA PRO A 162 -11.66 13.21 -5.83
C PRO A 162 -13.00 12.49 -6.06
N PHE A 163 -13.13 11.25 -5.61
CA PHE A 163 -14.37 10.50 -5.70
C PHE A 163 -15.45 11.08 -4.78
N GLY A 164 -15.05 11.50 -3.56
CA GLY A 164 -15.94 12.16 -2.60
C GLY A 164 -16.47 13.51 -3.09
N GLU A 165 -15.67 14.27 -3.85
CA GLU A 165 -16.12 15.52 -4.49
C GLU A 165 -17.14 15.26 -5.62
N LYS A 166 -17.11 14.09 -6.24
CA LYS A 166 -17.84 13.84 -7.47
C LYS A 166 -19.01 12.86 -7.31
N PHE A 167 -18.88 11.85 -6.48
CA PHE A 167 -19.85 10.78 -6.34
C PHE A 167 -20.55 10.81 -4.98
N LYS A 168 -21.68 10.14 -4.88
CA LYS A 168 -22.37 9.97 -3.60
C LYS A 168 -21.53 9.08 -2.66
N SER A 169 -21.64 9.32 -1.35
CA SER A 169 -20.84 8.62 -0.32
C SER A 169 -20.97 7.09 -0.40
N TRP A 170 -22.16 6.56 -0.74
CA TRP A 170 -22.34 5.11 -0.93
C TRP A 170 -21.53 4.57 -2.12
N MET A 171 -21.40 5.35 -3.21
CA MET A 171 -20.59 4.96 -4.36
C MET A 171 -19.09 4.98 -4.01
N VAL A 172 -18.64 5.96 -3.22
CA VAL A 172 -17.28 6.00 -2.70
C VAL A 172 -17.00 4.78 -1.82
N ALA A 173 -17.95 4.37 -0.98
CA ALA A 173 -17.84 3.16 -0.17
C ALA A 173 -17.78 1.90 -1.04
N LEU A 174 -18.51 1.84 -2.15
CA LEU A 174 -18.43 0.74 -3.11
C LEU A 174 -17.06 0.68 -3.79
N LEU A 175 -16.50 1.83 -4.19
CA LEU A 175 -15.15 1.92 -4.75
C LEU A 175 -14.06 1.55 -3.74
N TYR A 176 -14.32 1.71 -2.44
CA TYR A 176 -13.37 1.30 -1.40
C TYR A 176 -13.18 -0.24 -1.34
N ILE A 177 -14.17 -1.03 -1.74
CA ILE A 177 -14.07 -2.50 -1.68
C ILE A 177 -12.86 -3.04 -2.45
N PRO A 178 -12.66 -2.76 -3.76
CA PRO A 178 -11.49 -3.24 -4.49
C PRO A 178 -10.17 -2.65 -3.96
N ALA A 179 -10.17 -1.42 -3.43
CA ALA A 179 -8.99 -0.85 -2.79
C ALA A 179 -8.61 -1.62 -1.51
N CYS A 180 -9.58 -1.89 -0.65
CA CYS A 180 -9.39 -2.65 0.59
C CYS A 180 -8.92 -4.08 0.31
N LEU A 181 -9.49 -4.75 -0.70
CA LEU A 181 -9.04 -6.07 -1.13
C LEU A 181 -7.59 -6.03 -1.63
N GLY A 182 -7.22 -5.03 -2.45
CA GLY A 182 -5.84 -4.83 -2.88
C GLY A 182 -4.87 -4.65 -1.69
N ASP A 183 -5.25 -3.85 -0.69
CA ASP A 183 -4.46 -3.68 0.53
C ASP A 183 -4.34 -4.99 1.33
N ILE A 184 -5.42 -5.79 1.44
CA ILE A 184 -5.41 -7.10 2.10
C ILE A 184 -4.48 -8.07 1.38
N PHE A 185 -4.50 -8.12 0.04
CA PHE A 185 -3.57 -8.95 -0.75
C PHE A 185 -2.12 -8.54 -0.55
N TRP A 186 -1.85 -7.24 -0.52
CA TRP A 186 -0.52 -6.70 -0.26
C TRP A 186 0.00 -7.06 1.13
N ILE A 187 -0.85 -6.95 2.14
CA ILE A 187 -0.52 -7.34 3.51
C ILE A 187 -0.30 -8.85 3.61
N ALA A 188 -1.16 -9.65 2.98
CA ALA A 188 -1.01 -11.10 2.95
C ALA A 188 0.33 -11.51 2.31
N MET A 189 0.68 -10.93 1.17
CA MET A 189 1.95 -11.11 0.50
C MET A 189 3.14 -10.76 1.43
N ALA A 190 3.08 -9.63 2.13
CA ALA A 190 4.12 -9.23 3.06
C ALA A 190 4.25 -10.21 4.24
N LEU A 191 3.13 -10.63 4.84
CA LEU A 191 3.12 -11.58 5.94
C LEU A 191 3.58 -12.98 5.52
N SER A 192 3.18 -13.48 4.34
CA SER A 192 3.69 -14.74 3.77
C SER A 192 5.20 -14.70 3.60
N THR A 193 5.72 -13.59 3.05
CA THR A 193 7.17 -13.41 2.89
C THR A 193 7.92 -13.41 4.23
N LEU A 194 7.39 -12.71 5.25
CA LEU A 194 7.94 -12.77 6.61
C LEU A 194 7.89 -14.20 7.15
N GLY A 195 6.79 -14.91 6.91
CA GLY A 195 6.65 -16.32 7.26
C GLY A 195 7.75 -17.19 6.64
N TYR A 196 7.97 -17.07 5.34
CA TYR A 196 9.01 -17.83 4.62
C TYR A 196 10.41 -17.44 5.08
N CYS A 197 10.68 -16.14 5.24
CA CYS A 197 11.97 -15.65 5.71
C CYS A 197 12.30 -16.17 7.12
N LEU A 198 11.38 -15.97 8.06
CA LEU A 198 11.60 -16.31 9.46
C LEU A 198 11.55 -17.83 9.72
N SER A 199 10.74 -18.58 8.97
CA SER A 199 10.74 -20.04 9.10
C SER A 199 12.09 -20.64 8.71
N VAL A 200 12.69 -20.17 7.62
CA VAL A 200 14.02 -20.63 7.16
C VAL A 200 15.13 -20.14 8.09
N LEU A 201 15.01 -18.91 8.63
CA LEU A 201 16.02 -18.32 9.53
C LEU A 201 16.00 -18.97 10.91
N LEU A 202 14.82 -19.15 11.51
CA LEU A 202 14.65 -19.54 12.91
C LEU A 202 14.38 -21.03 13.12
N GLY A 203 14.02 -21.75 12.06
CA GLY A 203 13.61 -23.16 12.18
C GLY A 203 12.23 -23.36 12.82
N VAL A 204 11.33 -22.39 12.65
CA VAL A 204 9.94 -22.45 13.15
C VAL A 204 8.96 -22.74 12.02
N SER A 205 7.73 -23.17 12.33
CA SER A 205 6.70 -23.35 11.30
C SER A 205 6.34 -22.03 10.61
N THR A 206 6.07 -22.09 9.32
CA THR A 206 5.69 -20.90 8.52
C THR A 206 4.46 -20.19 9.11
N VAL A 207 3.47 -20.95 9.60
CA VAL A 207 2.27 -20.40 10.23
C VAL A 207 2.61 -19.63 11.50
N ALA A 208 3.46 -20.19 12.38
CA ALA A 208 3.91 -19.49 13.59
C ALA A 208 4.67 -18.20 13.24
N ALA A 209 5.54 -18.24 12.22
CA ALA A 209 6.27 -17.07 11.73
C ALA A 209 5.33 -16.00 11.17
N ILE A 210 4.29 -16.37 10.42
CA ILE A 210 3.26 -15.45 9.90
C ILE A 210 2.50 -14.79 11.07
N LEU A 211 2.03 -15.56 12.04
CA LEU A 211 1.29 -15.05 13.19
C LEU A 211 2.14 -14.08 14.03
N LEU A 212 3.38 -14.44 14.30
CA LEU A 212 4.32 -13.58 15.01
C LEU A 212 4.52 -12.26 14.26
N SER A 213 4.76 -12.33 12.95
CA SER A 213 4.96 -11.16 12.08
C SER A 213 3.73 -10.26 12.04
N ALA A 214 2.53 -10.84 11.98
CA ALA A 214 1.27 -10.09 11.98
C ALA A 214 1.08 -9.29 13.28
N VAL A 215 1.37 -9.91 14.43
CA VAL A 215 1.27 -9.21 15.71
C VAL A 215 2.30 -8.09 15.81
N CYS A 216 3.55 -8.32 15.36
CA CYS A 216 4.61 -7.32 15.37
C CYS A 216 4.27 -6.11 14.49
N SER A 217 3.89 -6.34 13.24
CA SER A 217 3.58 -5.27 12.28
C SER A 217 2.33 -4.49 12.70
N CYS A 218 1.27 -5.19 13.10
CA CYS A 218 0.05 -4.52 13.56
C CYS A 218 0.30 -3.62 14.79
N PHE A 219 1.14 -4.06 15.71
CA PHE A 219 1.52 -3.27 16.88
C PHE A 219 2.25 -1.98 16.50
N LEU A 220 3.21 -2.05 15.57
CA LEU A 220 3.97 -0.88 15.10
C LEU A 220 3.06 0.15 14.42
N ALA A 221 2.19 -0.30 13.51
CA ALA A 221 1.22 0.55 12.84
C ALA A 221 0.24 1.22 13.81
N PHE A 222 -0.25 0.46 14.81
CA PHE A 222 -1.19 0.94 15.81
C PHE A 222 -0.64 2.07 16.68
N VAL A 223 0.65 2.01 17.01
CA VAL A 223 1.29 2.97 17.94
C VAL A 223 1.76 4.26 17.24
N GLY A 224 2.16 4.17 15.97
CA GLY A 224 3.09 5.16 15.43
C GLY A 224 2.57 6.19 14.44
N GLY A 225 1.51 5.89 13.66
CA GLY A 225 1.08 6.77 12.56
C GLY A 225 2.16 7.02 11.50
N MET A 226 1.92 7.98 10.58
CA MET A 226 2.78 8.22 9.40
C MET A 226 4.21 8.69 9.73
N TYR A 227 4.42 9.40 10.83
CA TYR A 227 5.78 9.76 11.27
C TYR A 227 6.61 8.54 11.65
N SER A 228 6.00 7.62 12.42
CA SER A 228 6.67 6.37 12.80
C SER A 228 7.04 5.56 11.58
N VAL A 229 6.06 5.31 10.70
CA VAL A 229 6.24 4.56 9.46
C VAL A 229 7.39 5.14 8.63
N ALA A 230 7.37 6.44 8.35
CA ALA A 230 8.38 7.05 7.48
C ALA A 230 9.82 6.99 8.03
N TYR A 231 10.02 7.13 9.34
CA TYR A 231 11.36 7.05 9.93
C TYR A 231 11.86 5.60 10.07
N THR A 232 10.98 4.66 10.35
CA THR A 232 11.32 3.23 10.32
C THR A 232 11.61 2.76 8.90
N ASP A 233 10.86 3.24 7.89
CA ASP A 233 11.10 2.97 6.47
C ASP A 233 12.54 3.32 6.05
N VAL A 234 13.04 4.51 6.48
CA VAL A 234 14.41 4.94 6.15
C VAL A 234 15.45 3.95 6.68
N LEU A 235 15.31 3.56 7.96
CA LEU A 235 16.24 2.63 8.60
C LEU A 235 16.20 1.26 7.90
N GLN A 236 15.00 0.76 7.65
CA GLN A 236 14.77 -0.57 7.10
C GLN A 236 15.24 -0.68 5.64
N LEU A 237 14.98 0.34 4.81
CA LEU A 237 15.48 0.38 3.43
C LEU A 237 17.01 0.36 3.37
N VAL A 238 17.67 1.18 4.18
CA VAL A 238 19.14 1.24 4.21
C VAL A 238 19.74 -0.09 4.62
N ILE A 239 19.21 -0.72 5.68
CA ILE A 239 19.66 -2.03 6.15
C ILE A 239 19.44 -3.07 5.04
N MET A 240 18.24 -3.14 4.46
CA MET A 240 17.91 -4.09 3.41
C MET A 240 18.86 -3.97 2.20
N LEU A 241 19.08 -2.74 1.70
CA LEU A 241 19.94 -2.53 0.54
C LEU A 241 21.37 -3.02 0.83
N ILE A 242 21.95 -2.59 1.94
CA ILE A 242 23.31 -3.01 2.34
C ILE A 242 23.37 -4.54 2.42
N CYS A 243 22.43 -5.17 3.12
CA CYS A 243 22.42 -6.60 3.33
C CYS A 243 22.26 -7.40 2.03
N LEU A 244 21.34 -6.98 1.15
CA LEU A 244 21.11 -7.69 -0.12
C LEU A 244 22.27 -7.53 -1.10
N PHE A 245 22.85 -6.33 -1.21
CA PHE A 245 24.01 -6.14 -2.10
C PHE A 245 25.25 -6.88 -1.59
N ILE A 246 25.42 -7.05 -0.28
CA ILE A 246 26.48 -7.89 0.30
C ILE A 246 26.26 -9.37 -0.08
N CYS A 247 25.02 -9.87 -0.16
CA CYS A 247 24.76 -11.26 -0.52
C CYS A 247 25.21 -11.62 -1.95
N ILE A 248 25.14 -10.67 -2.91
CA ILE A 248 25.41 -10.94 -4.33
C ILE A 248 26.79 -11.56 -4.56
N PRO A 249 27.93 -10.98 -4.11
CA PRO A 249 29.24 -11.54 -4.38
C PRO A 249 29.41 -12.93 -3.75
N PHE A 250 28.83 -13.20 -2.56
CA PHE A 250 28.91 -14.50 -1.93
C PHE A 250 28.12 -15.56 -2.71
N VAL A 251 26.91 -15.22 -3.17
CA VAL A 251 26.12 -16.12 -4.02
C VAL A 251 26.84 -16.38 -5.34
N ALA A 252 27.33 -15.32 -6.01
CA ALA A 252 27.98 -15.45 -7.31
C ALA A 252 29.29 -16.27 -7.28
N THR A 253 30.01 -16.26 -6.14
CA THR A 253 31.27 -17.01 -5.97
C THR A 253 31.08 -18.33 -5.23
N SER A 254 29.85 -18.72 -4.94
CA SER A 254 29.54 -19.99 -4.28
C SER A 254 29.94 -21.18 -5.16
N PRO A 255 30.59 -22.23 -4.60
CA PRO A 255 30.97 -23.40 -5.37
C PRO A 255 29.79 -24.20 -5.92
N TYR A 256 28.58 -23.96 -5.42
CA TYR A 256 27.33 -24.59 -5.88
C TYR A 256 26.72 -23.93 -7.10
N VAL A 257 27.17 -22.73 -7.46
CA VAL A 257 26.65 -21.96 -8.60
C VAL A 257 27.41 -22.36 -9.88
N GLY A 258 26.67 -22.80 -10.88
CA GLY A 258 27.18 -23.19 -12.18
C GLY A 258 27.21 -22.05 -13.20
N ASP A 259 27.38 -22.44 -14.45
CA ASP A 259 27.39 -21.49 -15.57
C ASP A 259 25.96 -21.06 -15.95
N ILE A 260 25.66 -19.77 -15.76
CA ILE A 260 24.37 -19.17 -16.05
C ILE A 260 23.97 -19.24 -17.54
N SER A 261 24.94 -19.42 -18.44
CA SER A 261 24.65 -19.53 -19.87
C SER A 261 23.92 -20.83 -20.21
N LYS A 262 24.10 -21.88 -19.39
CA LYS A 262 23.46 -23.20 -19.58
C LYS A 262 21.99 -23.22 -19.18
N THR A 263 21.58 -22.33 -18.30
CA THR A 263 20.20 -22.19 -17.80
C THR A 263 19.50 -20.97 -18.37
N LYS A 264 20.03 -20.40 -19.46
CA LYS A 264 19.50 -19.17 -20.07
C LYS A 264 18.01 -19.27 -20.40
N ASP A 265 17.57 -20.40 -20.92
CA ASP A 265 16.17 -20.58 -21.31
C ASP A 265 15.23 -20.63 -20.09
N ILE A 266 15.76 -21.03 -18.92
CA ILE A 266 14.99 -21.03 -17.65
C ILE A 266 14.89 -19.60 -17.11
N TRP A 267 16.04 -18.96 -16.82
CA TRP A 267 16.01 -17.65 -16.15
C TRP A 267 15.57 -16.49 -17.04
N LEU A 268 15.77 -16.59 -18.35
CA LEU A 268 15.29 -15.57 -19.29
C LEU A 268 13.79 -15.78 -19.58
N GLY A 269 13.40 -17.05 -19.75
CA GLY A 269 12.06 -17.40 -20.18
C GLY A 269 11.76 -16.95 -21.62
N SER A 270 10.53 -17.15 -22.04
CA SER A 270 10.06 -16.69 -23.35
C SER A 270 8.56 -16.39 -23.32
N VAL A 271 8.12 -15.54 -24.25
CA VAL A 271 6.70 -15.26 -24.48
C VAL A 271 6.28 -15.97 -25.75
N ALA A 272 5.43 -16.98 -25.64
CA ALA A 272 4.90 -17.66 -26.81
C ALA A 272 4.04 -16.70 -27.66
N PRO A 273 3.98 -16.87 -28.99
CA PRO A 273 3.18 -16.01 -29.85
C PRO A 273 1.70 -15.91 -29.47
N GLY A 274 1.17 -16.97 -28.86
CA GLY A 274 -0.22 -17.00 -28.36
C GLY A 274 -0.45 -16.27 -27.05
N ASP A 275 0.61 -15.84 -26.32
CA ASP A 275 0.50 -15.28 -24.96
C ASP A 275 0.76 -13.77 -24.90
N TRP A 276 1.06 -13.13 -26.04
CA TRP A 276 1.35 -11.69 -26.09
C TRP A 276 0.24 -10.82 -25.49
N GLY A 277 -1.02 -11.20 -25.66
CA GLY A 277 -2.13 -10.46 -25.08
C GLY A 277 -2.11 -10.48 -23.54
N SER A 278 -1.91 -11.65 -22.96
CA SER A 278 -1.74 -11.80 -21.52
C SER A 278 -0.49 -11.08 -21.01
N TRP A 279 0.61 -11.16 -21.76
CA TRP A 279 1.86 -10.48 -21.40
C TRP A 279 1.71 -8.96 -21.35
N ILE A 280 1.06 -8.36 -22.36
CA ILE A 280 0.74 -6.92 -22.39
C ILE A 280 -0.22 -6.57 -21.26
N ASP A 281 -1.20 -7.42 -21.01
CA ASP A 281 -2.19 -7.22 -19.94
C ASP A 281 -1.52 -7.16 -18.56
N TYR A 282 -0.58 -8.09 -18.28
CA TYR A 282 0.23 -8.07 -17.06
C TYR A 282 1.12 -6.82 -16.97
N ALA A 283 1.77 -6.38 -18.05
CA ALA A 283 2.55 -5.16 -18.05
C ALA A 283 1.71 -3.92 -17.70
N LEU A 284 0.55 -3.78 -18.34
CA LEU A 284 -0.32 -2.62 -18.15
C LEU A 284 -0.97 -2.61 -16.76
N LEU A 285 -1.37 -3.76 -16.22
CA LEU A 285 -1.92 -3.82 -14.88
C LEU A 285 -0.89 -3.40 -13.82
N MET A 286 0.39 -3.74 -13.98
CA MET A 286 1.46 -3.31 -13.08
C MET A 286 1.81 -1.83 -13.27
N CYS A 287 1.85 -1.33 -14.50
CA CYS A 287 2.15 0.08 -14.78
C CYS A 287 1.04 1.03 -14.32
N LEU A 288 -0.22 0.64 -14.43
CA LEU A 288 -1.36 1.52 -14.20
C LEU A 288 -2.13 1.19 -12.92
N GLY A 289 -2.18 -0.08 -12.52
CA GLY A 289 -2.86 -0.52 -11.31
C GLY A 289 -2.19 -0.08 -10.00
N GLY A 290 -0.89 0.21 -10.03
CA GLY A 290 -0.19 0.77 -8.87
C GLY A 290 -0.47 2.27 -8.63
N ILE A 291 -1.08 3.00 -9.60
CA ILE A 291 -1.34 4.43 -9.47
C ILE A 291 -2.52 4.70 -8.52
N PRO A 292 -3.73 4.12 -8.70
CA PRO A 292 -4.86 4.42 -7.82
C PRO A 292 -4.76 3.64 -6.51
N TRP A 293 -3.68 3.84 -5.79
CA TRP A 293 -3.41 3.19 -4.54
C TRP A 293 -3.12 4.18 -3.41
N GLN A 294 -3.79 4.02 -2.27
CA GLN A 294 -3.67 4.96 -1.17
C GLN A 294 -2.25 5.01 -0.60
N VAL A 295 -1.56 3.89 -0.55
CA VAL A 295 -0.17 3.82 -0.07
C VAL A 295 0.76 4.74 -0.88
N TYR A 296 0.55 4.81 -2.21
CA TYR A 296 1.26 5.73 -3.10
C TYR A 296 0.89 7.19 -2.80
N PHE A 297 -0.41 7.52 -2.82
CA PHE A 297 -0.85 8.89 -2.61
C PHE A 297 -0.61 9.40 -1.20
N GLN A 298 -0.56 8.53 -0.20
CA GLN A 298 -0.20 8.93 1.17
C GLN A 298 1.18 9.60 1.22
N ARG A 299 2.17 9.07 0.48
CA ARG A 299 3.51 9.66 0.39
C ARG A 299 3.52 10.92 -0.49
N VAL A 300 2.86 10.86 -1.64
CA VAL A 300 2.69 12.01 -2.55
C VAL A 300 2.08 13.21 -1.82
N LEU A 301 0.98 12.99 -1.09
CA LEU A 301 0.24 14.03 -0.39
C LEU A 301 0.95 14.51 0.91
N SER A 302 1.87 13.72 1.46
CA SER A 302 2.72 14.10 2.61
C SER A 302 3.88 15.02 2.24
N SER A 303 4.17 15.23 0.95
CA SER A 303 5.27 16.09 0.49
C SER A 303 5.00 17.58 0.76
N LYS A 304 6.07 18.36 0.99
CA LYS A 304 5.96 19.81 1.26
C LYS A 304 5.41 20.59 0.09
N THR A 305 5.89 20.31 -1.10
CA THR A 305 5.53 21.05 -2.32
C THR A 305 5.06 20.10 -3.42
N VAL A 306 4.36 20.65 -4.42
CA VAL A 306 3.95 19.92 -5.62
C VAL A 306 5.17 19.40 -6.38
N LYS A 307 6.24 20.20 -6.48
CA LYS A 307 7.47 19.79 -7.15
C LYS A 307 8.13 18.63 -6.41
N ASP A 308 8.18 18.68 -5.07
CA ASP A 308 8.71 17.57 -4.27
C ASP A 308 7.94 16.28 -4.52
N SER A 309 6.61 16.34 -4.64
CA SER A 309 5.79 15.15 -4.90
C SER A 309 6.09 14.50 -6.26
N GLN A 310 6.29 15.30 -7.32
CA GLN A 310 6.63 14.80 -8.64
C GLN A 310 8.06 14.22 -8.68
N VAL A 311 9.04 14.96 -8.17
CA VAL A 311 10.44 14.54 -8.10
C VAL A 311 10.57 13.25 -7.28
N MET A 312 9.89 13.20 -6.12
CA MET A 312 9.84 12.02 -5.28
C MET A 312 9.34 10.80 -6.04
N SER A 313 8.20 10.91 -6.73
CA SER A 313 7.65 9.78 -7.49
C SER A 313 8.62 9.29 -8.56
N MET A 314 9.18 10.18 -9.37
CA MET A 314 10.08 9.80 -10.47
C MET A 314 11.37 9.13 -9.97
N TRP A 315 12.04 9.69 -8.94
CA TRP A 315 13.24 9.09 -8.36
C TRP A 315 12.95 7.78 -7.63
N SER A 316 11.76 7.64 -7.04
CA SER A 316 11.34 6.36 -6.44
C SER A 316 11.19 5.26 -7.48
N GLY A 317 10.78 5.59 -8.71
CA GLY A 317 10.75 4.64 -9.81
C GLY A 317 12.14 4.07 -10.14
N ILE A 318 13.15 4.95 -10.23
CA ILE A 318 14.55 4.55 -10.44
C ILE A 318 15.04 3.72 -9.24
N GLY A 319 14.78 4.17 -8.02
CA GLY A 319 15.16 3.47 -6.80
C GLY A 319 14.56 2.05 -6.73
N ALA A 320 13.29 1.91 -7.07
CA ALA A 320 12.63 0.60 -7.11
C ALA A 320 13.30 -0.34 -8.13
N MET A 321 13.58 0.13 -9.35
CA MET A 321 14.27 -0.68 -10.37
C MET A 321 15.67 -1.12 -9.92
N ILE A 322 16.44 -0.26 -9.23
CA ILE A 322 17.75 -0.63 -8.68
C ILE A 322 17.61 -1.72 -7.62
N CYS A 323 16.59 -1.62 -6.77
CA CYS A 323 16.33 -2.62 -5.73
C CYS A 323 15.91 -3.99 -6.28
N ALA A 324 15.47 -4.08 -7.54
CA ALA A 324 15.16 -5.35 -8.21
C ALA A 324 16.41 -6.15 -8.61
N VAL A 325 17.56 -5.49 -8.74
CA VAL A 325 18.79 -6.13 -9.23
C VAL A 325 19.26 -7.28 -8.32
N PRO A 326 19.38 -7.13 -6.99
CA PRO A 326 19.81 -8.22 -6.13
C PRO A 326 18.93 -9.48 -6.22
N PRO A 327 17.61 -9.43 -6.02
CA PRO A 327 16.78 -10.63 -6.08
C PRO A 327 16.73 -11.24 -7.49
N ALA A 328 16.83 -10.42 -8.55
CA ALA A 328 16.90 -10.92 -9.92
C ALA A 328 18.21 -11.69 -10.17
N LEU A 329 19.35 -11.15 -9.78
CA LEU A 329 20.64 -11.85 -9.92
C LEU A 329 20.67 -13.14 -9.09
N MET A 330 20.18 -13.10 -7.85
CA MET A 330 20.09 -14.29 -7.01
C MET A 330 19.18 -15.36 -7.63
N GLY A 331 18.03 -14.95 -8.21
CA GLY A 331 17.17 -15.88 -8.94
C GLY A 331 17.87 -16.52 -10.15
N ILE A 332 18.62 -15.75 -10.93
CA ILE A 332 19.41 -16.26 -12.08
C ILE A 332 20.43 -17.29 -11.60
N TYR A 333 21.21 -16.97 -10.56
CA TYR A 333 22.17 -17.93 -10.02
C TYR A 333 21.49 -19.20 -9.48
N ALA A 334 20.34 -19.08 -8.85
CA ALA A 334 19.60 -20.21 -8.29
C ALA A 334 19.19 -21.27 -9.34
N THR A 335 18.97 -20.85 -10.59
CA THR A 335 18.64 -21.80 -11.67
C THR A 335 19.80 -22.72 -12.05
N THR A 336 21.03 -22.38 -11.65
CA THR A 336 22.23 -23.18 -11.94
C THR A 336 22.59 -24.14 -10.82
N VAL A 337 21.95 -24.05 -9.65
CA VAL A 337 22.28 -24.82 -8.45
C VAL A 337 21.62 -26.19 -8.52
N ASP A 338 22.39 -27.22 -8.23
CA ASP A 338 21.88 -28.56 -7.99
C ASP A 338 21.34 -28.66 -6.54
N TRP A 339 20.04 -28.45 -6.39
CA TRP A 339 19.36 -28.42 -5.09
C TRP A 339 19.27 -29.78 -4.42
N SER A 340 19.53 -30.91 -5.14
CA SER A 340 19.55 -32.26 -4.56
C SER A 340 20.67 -32.43 -3.52
N GLN A 341 21.70 -31.57 -3.58
CA GLN A 341 22.80 -31.56 -2.61
C GLN A 341 22.40 -31.03 -1.23
N PHE A 342 21.22 -30.38 -1.13
CA PHE A 342 20.71 -29.83 0.12
C PHE A 342 19.51 -30.65 0.61
N PRO A 343 19.68 -31.51 1.64
CA PRO A 343 18.64 -32.44 2.11
C PRO A 343 17.32 -31.77 2.52
N GLU A 344 17.40 -30.52 2.98
CA GLU A 344 16.23 -29.73 3.39
C GLU A 344 15.41 -29.23 2.21
N VAL A 345 16.03 -28.99 1.06
CA VAL A 345 15.41 -28.41 -0.13
C VAL A 345 15.05 -29.48 -1.16
N GLN A 346 16.02 -30.32 -1.54
CA GLN A 346 15.97 -31.38 -2.55
C GLN A 346 15.60 -30.87 -3.96
N THR A 347 14.57 -30.06 -4.07
CA THR A 347 14.14 -29.39 -5.31
C THR A 347 13.49 -28.05 -5.00
N LEU A 348 13.60 -27.09 -5.92
CA LEU A 348 12.84 -25.84 -5.84
C LEU A 348 11.40 -26.01 -6.38
N SER A 349 11.13 -27.04 -7.19
CA SER A 349 9.79 -27.27 -7.74
C SER A 349 8.76 -27.44 -6.63
N GLY A 350 7.73 -26.59 -6.64
CA GLY A 350 6.73 -26.48 -5.57
C GLY A 350 7.20 -25.71 -4.32
N LYS A 351 8.44 -25.20 -4.31
CA LYS A 351 9.03 -24.41 -3.22
C LYS A 351 9.60 -23.07 -3.70
N GLU A 352 9.21 -22.62 -4.88
CA GLU A 352 9.73 -21.40 -5.54
C GLU A 352 9.52 -20.16 -4.67
N SER A 353 8.47 -20.13 -3.86
CA SER A 353 8.19 -19.05 -2.91
C SER A 353 9.25 -18.93 -1.81
N PHE A 354 10.02 -19.98 -1.52
CA PHE A 354 11.12 -19.97 -0.57
C PHE A 354 12.49 -19.71 -1.21
N ALA A 355 12.57 -19.64 -2.54
CA ALA A 355 13.83 -19.63 -3.28
C ALA A 355 14.83 -18.61 -2.75
N LEU A 356 14.41 -17.35 -2.53
CA LEU A 356 15.29 -16.31 -2.03
C LEU A 356 15.87 -16.63 -0.65
N SER A 357 15.07 -17.20 0.27
CA SER A 357 15.56 -17.65 1.57
C SER A 357 16.59 -18.76 1.45
N TYR A 358 16.32 -19.74 0.61
CA TYR A 358 17.24 -20.87 0.39
C TYR A 358 18.55 -20.44 -0.25
N ILE A 359 18.50 -19.56 -1.25
CA ILE A 359 19.70 -18.99 -1.88
C ILE A 359 20.58 -18.31 -0.82
N ILE A 360 20.00 -17.46 0.01
CA ILE A 360 20.75 -16.73 1.03
C ILE A 360 21.25 -17.72 2.11
N LYS A 361 20.43 -18.68 2.55
CA LYS A 361 20.81 -19.63 3.60
C LYS A 361 21.96 -20.56 3.19
N TYR A 362 21.90 -21.11 1.98
CA TYR A 362 22.81 -22.19 1.57
C TYR A 362 24.01 -21.73 0.73
N LEU A 363 23.89 -20.56 0.08
CA LEU A 363 24.94 -20.05 -0.82
C LEU A 363 25.77 -18.93 -0.19
N THR A 364 25.46 -18.53 1.06
CA THR A 364 26.24 -17.49 1.75
C THR A 364 26.74 -17.98 3.11
N PRO A 365 27.83 -17.38 3.64
CA PRO A 365 28.28 -17.67 5.01
C PRO A 365 27.21 -17.29 6.05
N THR A 366 27.17 -17.98 7.19
CA THR A 366 26.15 -17.81 8.25
C THR A 366 25.93 -16.35 8.67
N ALA A 367 27.01 -15.57 8.83
CA ALA A 367 26.88 -14.15 9.18
C ALA A 367 26.14 -13.34 8.09
N VAL A 368 26.42 -13.64 6.81
CA VAL A 368 25.75 -13.00 5.67
C VAL A 368 24.30 -13.46 5.56
N THR A 369 24.02 -14.71 5.89
CA THR A 369 22.64 -15.26 5.98
C THR A 369 21.80 -14.46 6.97
N TYR A 370 22.28 -14.24 8.19
CA TYR A 370 21.57 -13.44 9.19
C TYR A 370 21.34 -12.00 8.74
N LEU A 371 22.36 -11.39 8.12
CA LEU A 371 22.24 -10.03 7.58
C LEU A 371 21.21 -9.98 6.43
N GLY A 372 21.31 -10.90 5.47
CA GLY A 372 20.45 -10.94 4.29
C GLY A 372 18.98 -11.18 4.65
N LEU A 373 18.68 -12.26 5.36
CA LEU A 373 17.32 -12.59 5.77
C LEU A 373 16.77 -11.57 6.79
N GLY A 374 17.61 -11.09 7.72
CA GLY A 374 17.24 -10.04 8.65
C GLY A 374 16.91 -8.73 7.94
N GLY A 375 17.68 -8.34 6.92
CA GLY A 375 17.43 -7.16 6.09
C GLY A 375 16.10 -7.25 5.31
N ILE A 376 15.79 -8.42 4.77
CA ILE A 376 14.51 -8.68 4.08
C ILE A 376 13.35 -8.60 5.07
N ALA A 377 13.47 -9.25 6.23
CA ALA A 377 12.45 -9.21 7.27
C ALA A 377 12.17 -7.76 7.71
N ALA A 378 13.23 -6.96 7.81
CA ALA A 378 13.15 -5.54 8.10
C ALA A 378 12.27 -4.79 7.10
N ALA A 379 12.62 -4.87 5.82
CA ALA A 379 11.91 -4.16 4.75
C ALA A 379 10.45 -4.58 4.64
N THR A 380 10.18 -5.87 4.84
CA THR A 380 8.84 -6.42 4.72
C THR A 380 7.91 -5.93 5.84
N LEU A 381 8.45 -5.75 7.05
CA LEU A 381 7.70 -5.24 8.19
C LEU A 381 7.19 -3.81 7.93
N SER A 382 8.06 -2.93 7.40
CA SER A 382 7.74 -1.54 7.02
C SER A 382 6.56 -1.45 6.05
N THR A 383 6.52 -2.37 5.09
CA THR A 383 5.47 -2.40 4.07
C THR A 383 4.09 -2.69 4.65
N ALA A 384 4.00 -3.66 5.56
CA ALA A 384 2.74 -4.00 6.22
C ALA A 384 2.20 -2.83 7.05
N ASP A 385 3.08 -2.14 7.80
CA ASP A 385 2.72 -0.97 8.60
C ASP A 385 2.09 0.15 7.77
N GLY A 386 2.69 0.44 6.61
CA GLY A 386 2.20 1.45 5.67
C GLY A 386 0.83 1.10 5.09
N ALA A 387 0.60 -0.16 4.74
CA ALA A 387 -0.65 -0.63 4.15
C ALA A 387 -1.81 -0.62 5.16
N TYR A 388 -1.59 -1.04 6.41
CA TYR A 388 -2.60 -0.94 7.47
C TYR A 388 -3.07 0.50 7.66
N LEU A 389 -2.12 1.44 7.78
CA LEU A 389 -2.42 2.85 7.98
C LEU A 389 -3.14 3.46 6.78
N ALA A 390 -2.73 3.13 5.57
CA ALA A 390 -3.30 3.66 4.33
C ALA A 390 -4.77 3.24 4.17
N SER A 391 -5.06 1.94 4.26
CA SER A 391 -6.40 1.41 4.10
C SER A 391 -7.35 1.88 5.20
N ALA A 392 -6.90 1.87 6.46
CA ALA A 392 -7.67 2.38 7.59
C ALA A 392 -7.98 3.88 7.46
N THR A 393 -7.06 4.68 6.92
CA THR A 393 -7.26 6.11 6.68
C THR A 393 -8.35 6.35 5.64
N VAL A 394 -8.32 5.65 4.49
CA VAL A 394 -9.36 5.77 3.46
C VAL A 394 -10.72 5.35 4.02
N PHE A 395 -10.80 4.20 4.71
CA PHE A 395 -12.05 3.78 5.33
C PHE A 395 -12.63 4.87 6.22
N THR A 396 -11.82 5.41 7.11
CA THR A 396 -12.29 6.33 8.15
C THR A 396 -12.73 7.67 7.58
N ILE A 397 -11.95 8.21 6.65
CA ILE A 397 -12.20 9.56 6.08
C ILE A 397 -13.25 9.51 4.99
N ASN A 398 -13.23 8.51 4.11
CA ASN A 398 -14.04 8.49 2.90
C ASN A 398 -15.27 7.57 2.98
N VAL A 399 -15.32 6.65 3.96
CA VAL A 399 -16.46 5.75 4.15
C VAL A 399 -17.15 6.02 5.50
N TYR A 400 -16.43 5.86 6.62
CA TYR A 400 -17.02 5.96 7.94
C TYR A 400 -17.60 7.36 8.22
N LYS A 401 -16.78 8.39 8.08
CA LYS A 401 -17.18 9.78 8.35
C LYS A 401 -18.33 10.26 7.45
N PRO A 402 -18.29 10.12 6.11
CA PRO A 402 -19.36 10.66 5.26
C PRO A 402 -20.62 9.79 5.18
N LEU A 403 -20.54 8.47 5.38
CA LEU A 403 -21.65 7.54 5.17
C LEU A 403 -22.26 7.04 6.47
N ILE A 404 -21.43 6.67 7.45
CA ILE A 404 -21.90 6.01 8.68
C ILE A 404 -22.14 7.02 9.79
N ARG A 405 -21.19 7.94 10.03
CA ARG A 405 -21.28 8.88 11.16
C ARG A 405 -20.74 10.28 10.82
N PRO A 406 -21.51 11.12 10.09
CA PRO A 406 -21.07 12.43 9.59
C PRO A 406 -20.65 13.43 10.70
N LYS A 407 -21.10 13.24 11.93
CA LYS A 407 -20.80 14.13 13.08
C LYS A 407 -19.80 13.51 14.06
N CYS A 408 -18.97 12.54 13.63
CA CYS A 408 -17.96 11.94 14.50
C CYS A 408 -16.87 12.95 14.89
N SER A 409 -16.31 12.78 16.09
CA SER A 409 -15.18 13.59 16.57
C SER A 409 -13.86 13.10 15.94
N GLU A 410 -12.83 13.95 15.89
CA GLU A 410 -11.48 13.55 15.41
C GLU A 410 -10.88 12.42 16.26
N LYS A 411 -11.17 12.36 17.55
CA LYS A 411 -10.77 11.23 18.41
C LYS A 411 -11.44 9.92 18.00
N GLU A 412 -12.72 9.98 17.67
CA GLU A 412 -13.46 8.82 17.17
C GLU A 412 -12.91 8.33 15.84
N VAL A 413 -12.60 9.24 14.92
CA VAL A 413 -11.92 8.93 13.64
C VAL A 413 -10.63 8.15 13.89
N THR A 414 -9.79 8.61 14.82
CA THR A 414 -8.54 7.94 15.18
C THR A 414 -8.76 6.55 15.79
N VAL A 415 -9.76 6.39 16.66
CA VAL A 415 -10.08 5.08 17.25
C VAL A 415 -10.59 4.10 16.19
N VAL A 416 -11.50 4.55 15.32
CA VAL A 416 -12.02 3.70 14.22
C VAL A 416 -10.92 3.30 13.25
N ALA A 417 -9.98 4.21 12.93
CA ALA A 417 -8.82 3.87 12.11
C ALA A 417 -7.99 2.75 12.75
N ARG A 418 -7.73 2.82 14.05
CA ARG A 418 -6.97 1.78 14.77
C ARG A 418 -7.70 0.44 14.80
N ILE A 419 -9.02 0.43 14.98
CA ILE A 419 -9.83 -0.79 14.91
C ILE A 419 -9.75 -1.39 13.49
N MET A 420 -9.86 -0.55 12.48
CA MET A 420 -9.79 -1.01 11.08
C MET A 420 -8.43 -1.60 10.72
N MET A 421 -7.32 -1.06 11.26
CA MET A 421 -5.98 -1.66 11.09
C MET A 421 -5.95 -3.11 11.60
N ILE A 422 -6.56 -3.37 12.78
CA ILE A 422 -6.63 -4.73 13.35
C ILE A 422 -7.46 -5.65 12.45
N VAL A 423 -8.63 -5.19 11.97
CA VAL A 423 -9.50 -5.97 11.08
C VAL A 423 -8.76 -6.36 9.79
N ILE A 424 -8.10 -5.40 9.15
CA ILE A 424 -7.35 -5.63 7.92
C ILE A 424 -6.15 -6.57 8.18
N CYS A 425 -5.47 -6.43 9.33
CA CYS A 425 -4.41 -7.33 9.74
C CYS A 425 -4.90 -8.78 9.86
N ILE A 426 -6.04 -9.00 10.52
CA ILE A 426 -6.63 -10.34 10.66
C ILE A 426 -6.96 -10.92 9.28
N CYS A 427 -7.62 -10.15 8.40
CA CYS A 427 -7.95 -10.61 7.04
C CYS A 427 -6.70 -10.95 6.23
N GLY A 428 -5.66 -10.10 6.26
CA GLY A 428 -4.39 -10.35 5.60
C GLY A 428 -3.65 -11.56 6.16
N THR A 429 -3.71 -11.78 7.48
CA THR A 429 -3.09 -12.94 8.13
C THR A 429 -3.75 -14.25 7.70
N ILE A 430 -5.09 -14.30 7.70
CA ILE A 430 -5.83 -15.48 7.23
C ILE A 430 -5.44 -15.79 5.79
N LEU A 431 -5.43 -14.79 4.93
CA LEU A 431 -5.07 -14.97 3.52
C LEU A 431 -3.61 -15.38 3.33
N ALA A 432 -2.68 -14.86 4.15
CA ALA A 432 -1.27 -15.26 4.13
C ALA A 432 -1.07 -16.75 4.48
N ILE A 433 -1.89 -17.29 5.37
CA ILE A 433 -1.81 -18.70 5.79
C ILE A 433 -2.35 -19.65 4.71
N VAL A 434 -3.38 -19.22 3.96
CA VAL A 434 -4.02 -20.09 2.95
C VAL A 434 -3.46 -19.92 1.54
N SER A 435 -2.56 -18.97 1.30
CA SER A 435 -1.99 -18.70 -0.03
C SER A 435 -0.60 -19.29 -0.18
N ASP A 436 -0.38 -20.00 -1.28
CA ASP A 436 0.90 -20.69 -1.57
C ASP A 436 1.85 -19.83 -2.43
N SER A 437 1.37 -18.75 -3.07
CA SER A 437 2.17 -17.96 -4.00
C SER A 437 2.21 -16.47 -3.64
N VAL A 438 3.42 -16.00 -3.30
CA VAL A 438 3.71 -14.58 -3.08
C VAL A 438 3.50 -13.78 -4.36
N TYR A 439 3.93 -14.31 -5.51
CA TYR A 439 3.82 -13.62 -6.79
C TYR A 439 2.37 -13.42 -7.22
N ASN A 440 1.51 -14.43 -7.04
CA ASN A 440 0.08 -14.31 -7.38
C ASN A 440 -0.62 -13.27 -6.51
N LEU A 441 -0.35 -13.25 -5.19
CA LEU A 441 -0.88 -12.21 -4.30
C LEU A 441 -0.43 -10.81 -4.73
N TRP A 442 0.84 -10.68 -5.17
CA TRP A 442 1.38 -9.42 -5.67
C TRP A 442 0.65 -8.94 -6.94
N VAL A 443 0.44 -9.83 -7.92
CA VAL A 443 -0.32 -9.53 -9.14
C VAL A 443 -1.75 -9.11 -8.79
N LEU A 444 -2.44 -9.86 -7.93
CA LEU A 444 -3.82 -9.59 -7.53
C LEU A 444 -4.02 -8.22 -6.88
N THR A 445 -3.01 -7.73 -6.14
CA THR A 445 -3.04 -6.39 -5.55
C THR A 445 -3.31 -5.31 -6.61
N SER A 446 -2.62 -5.37 -7.74
CA SER A 446 -2.76 -4.37 -8.81
C SER A 446 -3.91 -4.66 -9.76
N ASP A 447 -4.34 -5.91 -9.90
CA ASP A 447 -5.30 -6.35 -10.89
C ASP A 447 -6.69 -5.74 -10.67
N LEU A 448 -7.28 -5.92 -9.47
CA LEU A 448 -8.58 -5.34 -9.16
C LEU A 448 -8.55 -3.80 -9.19
N ILE A 449 -7.46 -3.21 -8.71
CA ILE A 449 -7.25 -1.77 -8.73
C ILE A 449 -7.16 -1.25 -10.17
N TYR A 450 -6.46 -1.97 -11.05
CA TYR A 450 -6.34 -1.62 -12.46
C TYR A 450 -7.69 -1.58 -13.15
N VAL A 451 -8.47 -2.64 -13.04
CA VAL A 451 -9.74 -2.75 -13.79
C VAL A 451 -10.83 -1.84 -13.20
N MET A 452 -10.92 -1.74 -11.88
CA MET A 452 -12.05 -1.11 -11.22
C MET A 452 -11.79 0.32 -10.77
N LEU A 453 -10.56 0.68 -10.38
CA LEU A 453 -10.27 2.00 -9.82
C LEU A 453 -9.50 2.93 -10.77
N PHE A 454 -8.60 2.39 -11.60
CA PHE A 454 -7.81 3.24 -12.51
C PHE A 454 -8.68 4.06 -13.46
N PRO A 455 -9.70 3.50 -14.15
CA PRO A 455 -10.60 4.28 -14.98
C PRO A 455 -11.35 5.36 -14.20
N GLN A 456 -11.79 5.04 -12.99
CA GLN A 456 -12.51 5.98 -12.11
C GLN A 456 -11.62 7.18 -11.74
N LEU A 457 -10.38 6.90 -11.30
CA LEU A 457 -9.43 7.95 -10.91
C LEU A 457 -9.04 8.81 -12.12
N LEU A 458 -8.71 8.18 -13.24
CA LEU A 458 -8.35 8.87 -14.47
C LEU A 458 -9.42 9.86 -14.90
N LEU A 459 -10.67 9.40 -15.01
CA LEU A 459 -11.78 10.23 -15.48
C LEU A 459 -12.17 11.30 -14.46
N THR A 460 -12.13 10.99 -13.17
CA THR A 460 -12.49 11.96 -12.12
C THR A 460 -11.46 13.07 -11.99
N VAL A 461 -10.17 12.76 -12.15
CA VAL A 461 -9.10 13.77 -12.05
C VAL A 461 -8.99 14.62 -13.33
N TYR A 462 -9.19 14.03 -14.50
CA TYR A 462 -8.97 14.72 -15.77
C TYR A 462 -10.25 15.29 -16.40
N TRP A 463 -11.37 14.59 -16.27
CA TRP A 463 -12.67 15.01 -16.84
C TRP A 463 -13.79 14.98 -15.82
N PRO A 464 -13.64 15.69 -14.66
CA PRO A 464 -14.63 15.63 -13.58
C PRO A 464 -16.04 16.07 -14.03
N ASN A 465 -16.12 16.96 -15.02
CA ASN A 465 -17.41 17.46 -15.53
C ASN A 465 -18.14 16.46 -16.42
N CYS A 466 -17.45 15.42 -16.90
CA CYS A 466 -18.06 14.36 -17.71
C CYS A 466 -18.51 13.16 -16.85
N MET A 467 -18.19 13.15 -15.55
CA MET A 467 -18.49 12.04 -14.65
C MET A 467 -19.65 12.32 -13.71
N ASN A 468 -20.40 11.28 -13.39
CA ASN A 468 -21.43 11.25 -12.35
C ASN A 468 -21.54 9.85 -11.73
N THR A 469 -22.36 9.70 -10.69
CA THR A 469 -22.54 8.43 -9.97
C THR A 469 -23.11 7.31 -10.86
N TYR A 470 -23.94 7.63 -11.86
CA TYR A 470 -24.53 6.64 -12.78
C TYR A 470 -23.48 5.96 -13.63
N GLY A 471 -22.65 6.76 -14.31
CA GLY A 471 -21.54 6.22 -15.12
C GLY A 471 -20.51 5.48 -14.28
N SER A 472 -20.16 6.01 -13.11
CA SER A 472 -19.26 5.34 -12.17
C SER A 472 -19.77 3.95 -11.77
N LEU A 473 -21.06 3.82 -11.42
CA LEU A 473 -21.66 2.56 -11.01
C LEU A 473 -21.66 1.53 -12.16
N VAL A 474 -22.06 1.96 -13.38
CA VAL A 474 -22.08 1.04 -14.53
C VAL A 474 -20.67 0.57 -14.88
N GLY A 475 -19.70 1.47 -14.91
CA GLY A 475 -18.30 1.10 -15.16
C GLY A 475 -17.75 0.15 -14.09
N TYR A 476 -18.11 0.35 -12.82
CA TYR A 476 -17.73 -0.53 -11.72
C TYR A 476 -18.32 -1.95 -11.91
N ILE A 477 -19.62 -2.06 -12.16
CA ILE A 477 -20.30 -3.36 -12.30
C ILE A 477 -19.78 -4.11 -13.54
N VAL A 478 -19.71 -3.44 -14.69
CA VAL A 478 -19.23 -4.08 -15.92
C VAL A 478 -17.75 -4.46 -15.81
N GLY A 479 -16.91 -3.58 -15.24
CA GLY A 479 -15.51 -3.89 -14.96
C GLY A 479 -15.36 -5.14 -14.09
N ALA A 480 -16.15 -5.25 -13.00
CA ALA A 480 -16.16 -6.42 -12.14
C ALA A 480 -16.59 -7.70 -12.87
N ILE A 481 -17.69 -7.65 -13.65
CA ILE A 481 -18.17 -8.81 -14.42
C ILE A 481 -17.11 -9.28 -15.42
N LEU A 482 -16.51 -8.35 -16.17
CA LEU A 482 -15.49 -8.70 -17.16
C LEU A 482 -14.23 -9.24 -16.49
N ARG A 483 -13.78 -8.67 -15.36
CA ARG A 483 -12.59 -9.16 -14.65
C ARG A 483 -12.81 -10.55 -14.06
N PHE A 484 -13.86 -10.73 -13.30
CA PHE A 484 -14.15 -12.03 -12.66
C PHE A 484 -14.63 -13.08 -13.66
N GLY A 485 -15.13 -12.66 -14.84
CA GLY A 485 -15.44 -13.54 -15.96
C GLY A 485 -14.27 -14.39 -16.41
N GLY A 486 -13.03 -13.85 -16.34
CA GLY A 486 -11.81 -14.58 -16.62
C GLY A 486 -11.41 -15.61 -15.58
N GLY A 487 -12.16 -15.70 -14.47
CA GLY A 487 -11.84 -16.58 -13.34
C GLY A 487 -10.72 -16.04 -12.45
N GLU A 488 -10.50 -16.71 -11.32
CA GLU A 488 -9.38 -16.45 -10.42
C GLU A 488 -8.97 -17.73 -9.69
N SER A 489 -7.87 -18.32 -10.12
CA SER A 489 -7.39 -19.61 -9.61
C SER A 489 -7.01 -19.57 -8.14
N THR A 490 -6.48 -18.44 -7.66
CA THR A 490 -6.07 -18.25 -6.25
C THR A 490 -7.24 -18.43 -5.27
N PHE A 491 -8.46 -18.12 -5.70
CA PHE A 491 -9.68 -18.27 -4.89
C PHE A 491 -10.60 -19.37 -5.40
N GLY A 492 -10.17 -20.18 -6.35
CA GLY A 492 -11.00 -21.23 -6.94
C GLY A 492 -12.23 -20.70 -7.68
N ILE A 493 -12.22 -19.44 -8.14
CA ILE A 493 -13.30 -18.85 -8.93
C ILE A 493 -13.18 -19.37 -10.37
N PRO A 494 -14.15 -20.16 -10.88
CA PRO A 494 -14.06 -20.69 -12.23
C PRO A 494 -14.21 -19.59 -13.28
N GLN A 495 -13.55 -19.78 -14.41
CA GLN A 495 -13.74 -18.94 -15.58
C GLN A 495 -15.15 -19.20 -16.17
N PHE A 496 -15.97 -18.15 -16.26
CA PHE A 496 -17.30 -18.22 -16.89
C PHE A 496 -17.38 -17.46 -18.23
N ILE A 497 -16.36 -16.61 -18.53
CA ILE A 497 -16.13 -16.04 -19.85
C ILE A 497 -14.81 -16.62 -20.37
N PRO A 498 -14.83 -17.49 -21.40
CA PRO A 498 -13.62 -18.13 -21.92
C PRO A 498 -12.79 -17.14 -22.76
N TYR A 499 -11.90 -16.40 -22.12
CA TYR A 499 -10.95 -15.54 -22.82
C TYR A 499 -9.79 -16.36 -23.38
N PRO A 500 -9.44 -16.23 -24.68
CA PRO A 500 -8.24 -16.83 -25.22
C PRO A 500 -6.97 -16.21 -24.60
N ALA A 501 -5.87 -16.96 -24.49
CA ALA A 501 -4.62 -16.49 -23.90
C ALA A 501 -4.03 -15.24 -24.62
N TRP A 502 -4.27 -15.10 -25.93
CA TRP A 502 -3.84 -13.93 -26.71
C TRP A 502 -4.68 -12.67 -26.44
N PHE A 503 -5.80 -12.77 -25.70
CA PHE A 503 -6.73 -11.67 -25.51
C PHE A 503 -6.45 -10.93 -24.19
N PRO A 504 -6.08 -9.62 -24.22
CA PRO A 504 -5.78 -8.82 -23.02
C PRO A 504 -7.09 -8.39 -22.33
N PHE A 505 -7.79 -9.33 -21.71
CA PHE A 505 -9.15 -9.10 -21.22
C PHE A 505 -9.27 -8.05 -20.11
N ARG A 506 -8.23 -7.88 -19.28
CA ARG A 506 -8.20 -6.85 -18.23
C ARG A 506 -8.11 -5.45 -18.83
N THR A 507 -7.21 -5.26 -19.81
CA THR A 507 -7.07 -3.99 -20.53
C THR A 507 -8.31 -3.65 -21.33
N VAL A 508 -8.91 -4.64 -21.99
CA VAL A 508 -10.18 -4.45 -22.70
C VAL A 508 -11.32 -4.10 -21.72
N ALA A 509 -11.37 -4.71 -20.54
CA ALA A 509 -12.32 -4.34 -19.49
C ALA A 509 -12.15 -2.89 -19.02
N VAL A 510 -10.90 -2.41 -18.88
CA VAL A 510 -10.59 -0.99 -18.59
C VAL A 510 -11.11 -0.07 -19.68
N ILE A 511 -10.84 -0.38 -20.95
CA ILE A 511 -11.28 0.43 -22.08
C ILE A 511 -12.81 0.48 -22.18
N ILE A 512 -13.48 -0.67 -22.07
CA ILE A 512 -14.95 -0.75 -22.04
C ILE A 512 -15.49 0.04 -20.84
N GLY A 513 -14.87 -0.10 -19.67
CA GLY A 513 -15.24 0.64 -18.47
C GLY A 513 -15.17 2.17 -18.70
N ILE A 514 -14.09 2.69 -19.27
CA ILE A 514 -13.93 4.12 -19.61
C ILE A 514 -15.04 4.58 -20.56
N ILE A 515 -15.27 3.84 -21.64
CA ILE A 515 -16.29 4.19 -22.64
C ILE A 515 -17.68 4.21 -21.99
N LEU A 516 -18.03 3.18 -21.25
CA LEU A 516 -19.34 3.08 -20.60
C LEU A 516 -19.54 4.18 -19.54
N MET A 517 -18.52 4.44 -18.72
CA MET A 517 -18.56 5.53 -17.74
C MET A 517 -18.86 6.87 -18.40
N LEU A 518 -18.17 7.20 -19.49
CA LEU A 518 -18.40 8.46 -20.21
C LEU A 518 -19.78 8.47 -20.89
N CYS A 519 -20.14 7.43 -21.64
CA CYS A 519 -21.42 7.35 -22.36
C CYS A 519 -22.61 7.45 -21.41
N VAL A 520 -22.61 6.69 -20.32
CA VAL A 520 -23.71 6.69 -19.34
C VAL A 520 -23.75 8.02 -18.57
N SER A 521 -22.60 8.55 -18.17
CA SER A 521 -22.55 9.86 -17.48
C SER A 521 -23.10 10.97 -18.34
N LEU A 522 -22.71 11.04 -19.61
CA LEU A 522 -23.18 12.05 -20.55
C LEU A 522 -24.66 11.86 -20.88
N LEU A 523 -25.14 10.62 -21.06
CA LEU A 523 -26.54 10.31 -21.29
C LEU A 523 -27.41 10.80 -20.14
N PHE A 524 -27.11 10.41 -18.90
CA PHE A 524 -27.88 10.84 -17.74
C PHE A 524 -27.82 12.35 -17.54
N ARG A 525 -26.65 12.98 -17.73
CA ARG A 525 -26.53 14.44 -17.71
C ARG A 525 -27.44 15.09 -18.76
N HIS A 526 -27.43 14.61 -19.99
CA HIS A 526 -28.27 15.15 -21.07
C HIS A 526 -29.77 14.98 -20.74
N MET A 527 -30.20 13.80 -20.30
CA MET A 527 -31.59 13.52 -19.97
C MET A 527 -32.09 14.37 -18.79
N ILE A 528 -31.28 14.49 -17.75
CA ILE A 528 -31.67 15.18 -16.51
C ILE A 528 -31.57 16.72 -16.68
N VAL A 529 -30.42 17.22 -17.16
CA VAL A 529 -30.15 18.65 -17.21
C VAL A 529 -30.77 19.29 -18.48
N THR A 530 -30.48 18.72 -19.66
CA THR A 530 -30.89 19.32 -20.94
C THR A 530 -32.36 19.07 -21.28
N LYS A 531 -32.84 17.83 -21.06
CA LYS A 531 -34.24 17.45 -21.30
C LYS A 531 -35.18 17.71 -20.11
N GLY A 532 -34.66 18.17 -18.97
CA GLY A 532 -35.44 18.48 -17.77
C GLY A 532 -36.14 17.29 -17.11
N LYS A 533 -35.75 16.04 -17.42
CA LYS A 533 -36.36 14.84 -16.86
C LYS A 533 -35.92 14.59 -15.42
N LYS A 534 -36.43 15.37 -14.46
CA LYS A 534 -36.10 15.27 -13.04
C LYS A 534 -36.27 13.88 -12.44
N GLY A 535 -37.26 13.10 -12.89
CA GLY A 535 -37.52 11.75 -12.43
C GLY A 535 -36.42 10.73 -12.78
N TRP A 536 -35.44 11.08 -13.62
CA TRP A 536 -34.27 10.27 -13.95
C TRP A 536 -33.09 10.50 -12.99
N ASP A 537 -33.19 11.51 -12.12
CA ASP A 537 -32.14 11.78 -11.10
C ASP A 537 -32.36 10.95 -9.84
N PHE A 538 -32.33 9.60 -10.00
CA PHE A 538 -32.54 8.63 -8.91
C PHE A 538 -31.54 8.82 -7.75
N PHE A 539 -30.28 9.16 -8.07
CA PHE A 539 -29.23 9.36 -7.06
C PHE A 539 -29.15 10.81 -6.57
N GLY A 540 -29.84 11.74 -7.20
CA GLY A 540 -29.85 13.15 -6.82
C GLY A 540 -28.51 13.85 -7.08
N ASP A 541 -27.84 13.49 -8.19
CA ASP A 541 -26.55 14.09 -8.58
C ASP A 541 -26.71 15.55 -9.04
N TYR A 542 -27.88 15.91 -9.55
CA TYR A 542 -28.14 17.20 -10.19
C TYR A 542 -29.13 18.10 -9.43
N TYR A 543 -30.20 17.56 -8.85
CA TYR A 543 -31.28 18.36 -8.26
C TYR A 543 -31.27 18.44 -6.74
N LYS A 544 -30.67 17.52 -6.00
CA LYS A 544 -30.56 17.60 -4.53
C LYS A 544 -29.47 18.57 -4.04
N GLN A 545 -28.72 19.19 -4.96
CA GLN A 545 -27.69 20.20 -4.65
C GLN A 545 -28.19 21.65 -4.77
N LEU A 546 -29.43 21.87 -5.16
CA LEU A 546 -30.01 23.22 -5.09
C LEU A 546 -30.18 23.58 -3.61
N PRO A 547 -29.63 24.73 -3.15
CA PRO A 547 -29.91 25.22 -1.81
C PRO A 547 -31.43 25.31 -1.64
N VAL A 548 -31.92 24.82 -0.52
CA VAL A 548 -33.32 25.08 -0.11
C VAL A 548 -33.50 26.58 -0.19
N LYS A 549 -34.36 27.07 -1.13
CA LYS A 549 -34.79 28.44 -1.11
C LYS A 549 -35.31 28.70 0.29
N THR A 550 -34.61 29.51 1.07
CA THR A 550 -35.19 30.11 2.26
C THR A 550 -36.52 30.73 1.82
N PRO A 551 -37.63 30.49 2.53
CA PRO A 551 -38.89 31.16 2.19
C PRO A 551 -38.64 32.65 2.15
N ASP A 552 -39.09 33.28 1.06
CA ASP A 552 -39.03 34.72 0.88
C ASP A 552 -39.80 35.37 2.04
N VAL A 553 -39.10 35.93 3.01
CA VAL A 553 -39.65 36.75 4.09
C VAL A 553 -39.83 38.18 3.56
N SER A 554 -40.45 38.32 2.39
CA SER A 554 -40.90 39.59 1.85
C SER A 554 -42.41 39.59 1.60
N ALA A 555 -43.18 39.00 2.52
CA ALA A 555 -44.60 39.33 2.65
C ALA A 555 -44.69 40.41 3.75
N THR A 556 -44.79 41.65 3.33
CA THR A 556 -45.18 42.77 4.18
C THR A 556 -46.50 42.47 4.87
N PRO A 557 -46.61 42.55 6.19
CA PRO A 557 -47.91 42.56 6.85
C PRO A 557 -48.56 43.94 6.68
N ASP A 558 -49.81 43.88 6.33
CA ASP A 558 -50.74 45.02 6.23
C ASP A 558 -50.75 45.84 7.53
N SER A 559 -50.66 47.16 7.37
CA SER A 559 -50.70 48.17 8.43
C SER A 559 -52.12 48.36 8.95
N SER A 560 -52.48 47.77 10.07
CA SER A 560 -53.57 48.30 10.93
C SER A 560 -53.59 47.59 12.30
N ALA A 561 -52.82 48.11 13.26
CA ALA A 561 -53.13 48.05 14.69
C ALA A 561 -52.15 48.93 15.48
N THR A 562 -52.69 49.83 16.22
CA THR A 562 -52.12 50.88 17.08
C THR A 562 -51.37 50.35 18.29
N PRO A 563 -50.49 51.14 18.94
CA PRO A 563 -49.38 50.69 19.78
C PRO A 563 -49.75 50.57 21.26
N ALA A 564 -49.01 49.69 21.95
CA ALA A 564 -48.91 49.72 23.43
C ALA A 564 -47.44 49.63 23.84
N ASP A 565 -47.08 50.56 24.71
CA ASP A 565 -45.82 50.77 25.42
C ASP A 565 -45.10 49.54 25.95
N SER A 566 -43.78 49.50 25.83
CA SER A 566 -42.92 49.43 27.04
C SER A 566 -41.41 49.42 26.65
N SER A 567 -40.73 50.26 27.35
CA SER A 567 -39.31 50.52 27.51
C SER A 567 -38.39 49.27 27.62
N ALA A 568 -37.31 49.23 26.85
CA ALA A 568 -36.04 48.62 27.26
C ALA A 568 -34.87 49.18 26.40
N ALA A 569 -33.76 49.46 27.07
CA ALA A 569 -32.59 50.21 26.65
C ALA A 569 -31.77 49.59 25.50
N PRO A 570 -30.95 50.41 24.79
CA PRO A 570 -30.23 49.94 23.59
C PRO A 570 -28.93 49.22 23.92
N ALA A 571 -28.68 48.12 23.18
CA ALA A 571 -27.42 47.37 23.19
C ALA A 571 -26.35 48.07 22.34
N ALA A 572 -25.11 48.01 22.83
CA ALA A 572 -23.93 48.66 22.27
C ALA A 572 -23.50 48.10 20.89
N PRO A 573 -22.81 48.88 20.07
CA PRO A 573 -22.43 48.48 18.71
C PRO A 573 -21.19 47.56 18.68
N VAL A 574 -21.23 46.59 17.76
CA VAL A 574 -20.14 45.66 17.42
C VAL A 574 -19.02 46.42 16.71
N PRO A 575 -17.74 46.25 17.07
CA PRO A 575 -16.63 46.93 16.39
C PRO A 575 -16.34 46.33 15.01
N ALA A 576 -15.99 47.22 14.06
CA ALA A 576 -15.59 46.90 12.69
C ALA A 576 -14.25 46.17 12.59
N PRO A 577 -14.02 45.36 11.54
CA PRO A 577 -12.76 44.64 11.37
C PRO A 577 -11.58 45.55 11.01
N VAL A 578 -10.44 45.27 11.61
CA VAL A 578 -9.17 45.99 11.43
C VAL A 578 -8.60 45.69 10.03
N PRO A 579 -8.10 46.67 9.25
CA PRO A 579 -7.47 46.44 7.97
C PRO A 579 -6.06 45.87 8.11
N ALA A 580 -5.68 44.98 7.16
CA ALA A 580 -4.38 44.34 7.07
C ALA A 580 -3.25 45.36 6.79
N PRO A 581 -2.02 45.15 7.33
CA PRO A 581 -0.89 46.03 7.10
C PRO A 581 -0.34 45.90 5.68
N ALA A 582 0.05 47.05 5.09
CA ALA A 582 0.65 47.19 3.78
C ALA A 582 2.09 46.60 3.74
N PRO A 583 2.56 46.12 2.57
CA PRO A 583 3.90 45.53 2.46
C PRO A 583 4.98 46.63 2.52
N THR A 584 5.94 46.43 3.44
CA THR A 584 7.16 47.26 3.54
C THR A 584 8.14 46.90 2.43
N THR A 585 8.37 47.80 1.52
CA THR A 585 9.47 47.80 0.55
C THR A 585 10.81 48.06 1.28
N THR A 586 11.64 47.05 1.38
CA THR A 586 13.04 47.26 1.82
C THR A 586 13.96 47.27 0.60
N THR A 587 14.36 48.48 0.23
CA THR A 587 15.41 48.72 -0.76
C THR A 587 16.76 48.39 -0.12
N GLN A 588 17.43 47.32 -0.52
CA GLN A 588 18.84 47.10 -0.20
C GLN A 588 19.71 47.56 -1.37
N ALA A 589 20.54 48.52 -1.07
CA ALA A 589 21.60 49.05 -1.93
C ALA A 589 22.68 48.03 -2.20
N VAL A 590 22.99 47.85 -3.47
CA VAL A 590 24.13 47.10 -3.97
C VAL A 590 25.41 47.90 -3.64
N LYS A 591 26.32 47.34 -2.86
CA LYS A 591 27.74 47.73 -2.84
C LYS A 591 28.56 46.68 -3.57
N THR A 592 29.07 47.09 -4.68
CA THR A 592 30.19 46.47 -5.41
C THR A 592 31.46 46.69 -4.66
N ASP A 593 32.19 45.65 -4.33
CA ASP A 593 33.65 45.72 -4.11
C ASP A 593 34.30 44.55 -4.86
N ALA A 594 35.13 44.98 -5.80
CA ALA A 594 36.10 44.16 -6.50
C ALA A 594 37.41 44.12 -5.69
N ALA A 595 38.03 42.99 -5.60
CA ALA A 595 39.46 42.77 -5.82
C ALA A 595 40.02 41.52 -5.12
N ALA A 596 40.60 40.68 -5.92
CA ALA A 596 41.97 40.15 -5.86
C ALA A 596 42.26 38.88 -5.04
N GLN A 597 42.62 37.87 -5.82
CA GLN A 597 43.84 37.03 -5.74
C GLN A 597 44.16 36.28 -4.40
N LYS A 598 44.01 34.99 -4.36
CA LYS A 598 45.08 33.98 -4.58
C LYS A 598 44.50 32.59 -4.61
#